data_92dc1ddd45c29c8b492915012fc7b029
#
_entry.id   92dc1ddd45c29c8b492915012fc7b029
#
_cell.length_a   1.000
_cell.length_b   1.000
_cell.length_c   1.000
_cell.angle_alpha   90.00
_cell.angle_beta   90.00
_cell.angle_gamma   90.00
#
_symmetry.space_group_name_H-M   'P 1'
#
loop_
_entity.id
_entity.type
_entity.pdbx_description
1 polymer ?
#
loop_
_entity_poly.entity_id
_entity_poly.type
_entity_poly.pdbx_seq_one_letter_code
_entity_poly.pdbx_strand_id
1 'polypeptide(L)'
;MTPESGRFEVRLTVTPADIDALGHVNNVVYLRWVQDAAIAHWRVVATPELRAALLWVVLRHEIDYKRPAYEGDAILARTWVGEASRRRFVRYTELLRAADGRLLARARTFWCPIDRHTRKAIAVGEEVRTCLLAPIPEPSDTEN
;
A
#
# COMPACT_ATOMS: atom_id res chain seq x y z
N MET A 1 -9.99 -13.29 -15.17
CA MET A 1 -9.34 -13.50 -13.86
C MET A 1 -8.21 -12.52 -13.68
N THR A 2 -8.21 -11.80 -12.58
CA THR A 2 -7.15 -10.86 -12.30
C THR A 2 -5.87 -11.61 -11.96
N PRO A 3 -4.75 -11.35 -12.64
CA PRO A 3 -3.51 -12.04 -12.31
C PRO A 3 -3.05 -11.69 -10.90
N GLU A 4 -2.43 -12.65 -10.25
CA GLU A 4 -1.87 -12.44 -8.91
C GLU A 4 -0.58 -11.61 -8.96
N SER A 5 0.02 -11.48 -10.14
CA SER A 5 1.24 -10.69 -10.31
C SER A 5 0.99 -9.24 -9.96
N GLY A 6 1.94 -8.63 -9.28
CA GLY A 6 1.83 -7.24 -8.84
C GLY A 6 1.05 -7.03 -7.55
N ARG A 7 0.43 -8.06 -7.00
CA ARG A 7 -0.22 -7.96 -5.70
C ARG A 7 0.79 -8.20 -4.60
N PHE A 8 0.76 -7.31 -3.63
CA PHE A 8 1.69 -7.34 -2.50
C PHE A 8 0.91 -7.42 -1.19
N GLU A 9 1.39 -8.24 -0.27
CA GLU A 9 0.75 -8.40 1.04
C GLU A 9 1.75 -8.12 2.14
N VAL A 10 1.28 -7.42 3.16
CA VAL A 10 2.08 -7.15 4.36
C VAL A 10 1.19 -7.33 5.59
N ARG A 11 1.77 -7.92 6.64
CA ARG A 11 1.06 -8.11 7.91
C ARG A 11 1.36 -6.97 8.85
N LEU A 12 0.30 -6.53 9.51
CA LEU A 12 0.35 -5.45 10.49
C LEU A 12 -0.36 -5.93 11.74
N THR A 13 0.02 -5.40 12.89
CA THR A 13 -0.62 -5.76 14.16
C THR A 13 -1.21 -4.52 14.79
N VAL A 14 -2.44 -4.63 15.28
CA VAL A 14 -3.09 -3.55 16.01
C VAL A 14 -2.44 -3.43 17.39
N THR A 15 -2.02 -2.22 17.73
CA THR A 15 -1.42 -1.93 19.03
C THR A 15 -2.38 -1.11 19.90
N PRO A 16 -2.16 -1.04 21.24
CA PRO A 16 -3.03 -0.21 22.09
C PRO A 16 -3.09 1.25 21.66
N ALA A 17 -2.00 1.78 21.11
CA ALA A 17 -1.97 3.18 20.64
C ALA A 17 -2.90 3.45 19.48
N ASP A 18 -3.33 2.41 18.77
CA ASP A 18 -4.21 2.53 17.60
C ASP A 18 -5.69 2.63 17.98
N ILE A 19 -6.02 2.38 19.24
CA ILE A 19 -7.41 2.27 19.70
C ILE A 19 -7.93 3.62 20.16
N ASP A 20 -9.14 3.98 19.72
CA ASP A 20 -9.78 5.23 20.12
C ASP A 20 -10.78 5.02 21.25
N ALA A 21 -11.51 6.09 21.58
CA ALA A 21 -12.47 6.06 22.68
C ALA A 21 -13.63 5.09 22.47
N LEU A 22 -13.88 4.66 21.24
CA LEU A 22 -14.93 3.69 20.93
C LEU A 22 -14.50 2.25 21.20
N GLY A 23 -13.22 2.03 21.50
CA GLY A 23 -12.71 0.69 21.78
C GLY A 23 -12.27 -0.09 20.57
N HIS A 24 -12.20 0.54 19.41
CA HIS A 24 -11.68 -0.09 18.19
C HIS A 24 -10.67 0.82 17.51
N VAL A 25 -10.02 0.31 16.47
CA VAL A 25 -8.98 1.05 15.76
C VAL A 25 -9.55 2.36 15.20
N ASN A 26 -8.84 3.45 15.46
CA ASN A 26 -9.19 4.76 14.93
C ASN A 26 -9.11 4.73 13.40
N ASN A 27 -10.09 5.35 12.73
CA ASN A 27 -10.15 5.38 11.27
C ASN A 27 -8.89 5.94 10.63
N VAL A 28 -8.21 6.88 11.28
CA VAL A 28 -6.96 7.46 10.77
C VAL A 28 -5.87 6.41 10.64
N VAL A 29 -5.86 5.41 11.51
CA VAL A 29 -4.88 4.34 11.48
C VAL A 29 -5.03 3.50 10.20
N TYR A 30 -6.25 3.30 9.73
CA TYR A 30 -6.49 2.59 8.47
C TYR A 30 -5.78 3.29 7.30
N LEU A 31 -5.83 4.62 7.25
CA LEU A 31 -5.11 5.38 6.21
C LEU A 31 -3.61 5.20 6.33
N ARG A 32 -3.08 5.18 7.55
CA ARG A 32 -1.66 4.91 7.77
C ARG A 32 -1.27 3.54 7.24
N TRP A 33 -2.07 2.52 7.49
CA TRP A 33 -1.81 1.18 6.99
C TRP A 33 -1.85 1.12 5.46
N VAL A 34 -2.76 1.86 4.84
CA VAL A 34 -2.82 1.96 3.38
C VAL A 34 -1.52 2.53 2.83
N GLN A 35 -0.99 3.58 3.44
CA GLN A 35 0.28 4.17 3.04
C GLN A 35 1.45 3.24 3.32
N ASP A 36 1.45 2.60 4.47
CA ASP A 36 2.51 1.66 4.86
C ASP A 36 2.62 0.51 3.87
N ALA A 37 1.50 -0.02 3.41
CA ALA A 37 1.49 -1.09 2.41
C ALA A 37 2.10 -0.63 1.08
N ALA A 38 1.77 0.59 0.66
CA ALA A 38 2.30 1.16 -0.58
C ALA A 38 3.82 1.36 -0.48
N ILE A 39 4.29 1.88 0.65
CA ILE A 39 5.72 2.10 0.88
C ILE A 39 6.47 0.77 0.89
N ALA A 40 5.92 -0.23 1.57
CA ALA A 40 6.54 -1.55 1.62
C ALA A 40 6.66 -2.18 0.23
N HIS A 41 5.60 -2.06 -0.57
CA HIS A 41 5.60 -2.58 -1.93
C HIS A 41 6.68 -1.90 -2.78
N TRP A 42 6.74 -0.57 -2.75
CA TRP A 42 7.73 0.19 -3.50
C TRP A 42 9.16 -0.21 -3.12
N ARG A 43 9.42 -0.40 -1.83
CA ARG A 43 10.74 -0.82 -1.36
C ARG A 43 11.16 -2.19 -1.89
N VAL A 44 10.20 -3.07 -2.12
CA VAL A 44 10.49 -4.41 -2.63
C VAL A 44 10.76 -4.39 -4.13
N VAL A 45 9.99 -3.61 -4.90
CA VAL A 45 10.03 -3.69 -6.37
C VAL A 45 10.91 -2.63 -7.03
N ALA A 46 11.16 -1.50 -6.36
CA ALA A 46 11.94 -0.41 -6.96
C ALA A 46 13.43 -0.69 -6.84
N THR A 47 14.16 -0.30 -7.87
CA THR A 47 15.62 -0.33 -7.82
C THR A 47 16.14 0.73 -6.86
N PRO A 48 17.37 0.57 -6.33
CA PRO A 48 17.96 1.62 -5.49
C PRO A 48 18.01 2.99 -6.21
N GLU A 49 18.25 2.99 -7.51
CA GLU A 49 18.31 4.20 -8.32
C GLU A 49 16.96 4.92 -8.36
N LEU A 50 15.89 4.17 -8.57
CA LEU A 50 14.54 4.75 -8.57
C LEU A 50 14.16 5.28 -7.19
N ARG A 51 14.49 4.54 -6.14
CA ARG A 51 14.21 5.00 -4.77
C ARG A 51 14.95 6.29 -4.43
N ALA A 52 16.17 6.42 -4.93
CA ALA A 52 16.96 7.63 -4.72
C ALA A 52 16.46 8.81 -5.55
N ALA A 53 15.86 8.55 -6.70
CA ALA A 53 15.44 9.59 -7.64
C ALA A 53 14.04 10.15 -7.37
N LEU A 54 13.18 9.35 -6.76
CA LEU A 54 11.75 9.67 -6.65
C LEU A 54 11.27 9.76 -5.21
N LEU A 55 10.35 10.70 -4.99
CA LEU A 55 9.48 10.74 -3.84
C LEU A 55 8.06 10.51 -4.34
N TRP A 56 7.18 10.08 -3.45
CA TRP A 56 5.78 9.85 -3.79
C TRP A 56 4.89 10.73 -2.95
N VAL A 57 3.92 11.37 -3.59
CA VAL A 57 2.93 12.21 -2.92
C VAL A 57 1.55 11.64 -3.17
N VAL A 58 0.75 11.55 -2.12
CA VAL A 58 -0.66 11.17 -2.25
C VAL A 58 -1.44 12.40 -2.70
N LEU A 59 -2.21 12.25 -3.76
CA LEU A 59 -3.10 13.29 -4.25
C LEU A 59 -4.51 13.13 -3.70
N ARG A 60 -4.93 11.89 -3.45
CA ARG A 60 -6.29 11.61 -3.02
C ARG A 60 -6.38 10.22 -2.41
N HIS A 61 -7.14 10.10 -1.33
CA HIS A 61 -7.58 8.82 -0.77
C HIS A 61 -9.09 8.74 -0.89
N GLU A 62 -9.58 7.56 -1.29
CA GLU A 62 -10.97 7.18 -1.15
C GLU A 62 -10.98 5.90 -0.34
N ILE A 63 -11.62 5.90 0.81
CA ILE A 63 -11.64 4.73 1.68
C ILE A 63 -13.04 4.46 2.18
N ASP A 64 -13.44 3.19 2.13
CA ASP A 64 -14.68 2.70 2.68
C ASP A 64 -14.36 1.84 3.89
N TYR A 65 -14.89 2.23 5.04
CA TYR A 65 -14.72 1.49 6.29
C TYR A 65 -15.87 0.49 6.41
N LYS A 66 -15.55 -0.79 6.41
CA LYS A 66 -16.56 -1.86 6.40
C LYS A 66 -16.77 -2.50 7.76
N ARG A 67 -15.69 -2.72 8.52
CA ARG A 67 -15.73 -3.38 9.82
C ARG A 67 -14.66 -2.81 10.73
N PRO A 68 -14.91 -2.81 12.05
CA PRO A 68 -13.88 -2.36 12.99
C PRO A 68 -12.80 -3.40 13.20
N ALA A 69 -11.60 -2.94 13.48
CA ALA A 69 -10.51 -3.78 13.97
C ALA A 69 -10.31 -3.49 15.44
N TYR A 70 -9.78 -4.47 16.16
CA TYR A 70 -9.63 -4.42 17.60
C TYR A 70 -8.19 -4.70 18.02
N GLU A 71 -7.86 -4.31 19.25
CA GLU A 71 -6.54 -4.57 19.79
C GLU A 71 -6.18 -6.05 19.69
N GLY A 72 -4.96 -6.33 19.25
CA GLY A 72 -4.49 -7.69 19.09
C GLY A 72 -4.82 -8.34 17.76
N ASP A 73 -5.70 -7.71 16.95
CA ASP A 73 -5.97 -8.25 15.63
C ASP A 73 -4.72 -8.22 14.76
N ALA A 74 -4.52 -9.28 13.98
CA ALA A 74 -3.56 -9.28 12.91
C ALA A 74 -4.26 -8.80 11.63
N ILE A 75 -3.65 -7.86 10.94
CA ILE A 75 -4.21 -7.25 9.74
C ILE A 75 -3.37 -7.69 8.55
N LEU A 76 -4.04 -8.10 7.49
CA LEU A 76 -3.39 -8.36 6.22
C LEU A 76 -3.72 -7.21 5.28
N ALA A 77 -2.71 -6.44 4.90
CA ALA A 77 -2.87 -5.36 3.92
C ALA A 77 -2.45 -5.89 2.56
N ARG A 78 -3.38 -5.92 1.62
CA ARG A 78 -3.14 -6.39 0.25
C ARG A 78 -3.26 -5.21 -0.69
N THR A 79 -2.23 -4.96 -1.49
CA THR A 79 -2.21 -3.79 -2.37
C THR A 79 -1.70 -4.13 -3.75
N TRP A 80 -2.19 -3.40 -4.75
CA TRP A 80 -1.75 -3.54 -6.13
C TRP A 80 -2.01 -2.23 -6.86
N VAL A 81 -1.36 -2.03 -8.01
CA VAL A 81 -1.53 -0.81 -8.79
C VAL A 81 -2.49 -1.05 -9.94
N GLY A 82 -3.23 -0.01 -10.28
CA GLY A 82 -4.13 0.01 -11.42
C GLY A 82 -3.58 0.91 -12.52
N GLU A 83 -4.47 1.67 -13.14
CA GLU A 83 -4.13 2.49 -14.29
C GLU A 83 -3.27 3.68 -13.92
N ALA A 84 -2.37 4.03 -14.83
CA ALA A 84 -1.56 5.23 -14.74
C ALA A 84 -1.99 6.21 -15.82
N SER A 85 -2.01 7.50 -15.49
CA SER A 85 -2.21 8.57 -16.44
C SER A 85 -1.19 9.67 -16.16
N ARG A 86 -0.45 10.08 -17.16
CA ARG A 86 0.59 11.11 -17.09
C ARG A 86 1.37 11.16 -15.78
N ARG A 87 0.87 11.89 -14.78
CA ARG A 87 1.59 12.19 -13.54
C ARG A 87 1.00 11.51 -12.33
N ARG A 88 0.14 10.50 -12.50
CA ARG A 88 -0.43 9.78 -11.37
C ARG A 88 -0.77 8.35 -11.74
N PHE A 89 -0.83 7.50 -10.72
CA PHE A 89 -1.40 6.18 -10.87
C PHE A 89 -2.33 5.90 -9.70
N VAL A 90 -3.26 4.98 -9.93
CA VAL A 90 -4.17 4.54 -8.88
C VAL A 90 -3.63 3.27 -8.24
N ARG A 91 -3.75 3.21 -6.92
CA ARG A 91 -3.41 2.02 -6.14
C ARG A 91 -4.63 1.58 -5.36
N TYR A 92 -4.87 0.29 -5.36
CA TYR A 92 -5.94 -0.33 -4.60
C TYR A 92 -5.35 -1.01 -3.39
N THR A 93 -6.07 -0.94 -2.26
CA THR A 93 -5.64 -1.60 -1.03
C THR A 93 -6.86 -2.17 -0.33
N GLU A 94 -6.72 -3.41 0.13
CA GLU A 94 -7.70 -4.07 0.98
C GLU A 94 -7.04 -4.33 2.32
N LEU A 95 -7.74 -3.98 3.39
CA LEU A 95 -7.31 -4.30 4.75
C LEU A 95 -8.23 -5.40 5.26
N LEU A 96 -7.65 -6.55 5.57
CA LEU A 96 -8.39 -7.75 5.94
C LEU A 96 -7.99 -8.15 7.36
N ARG A 97 -8.95 -8.71 8.10
CA ARG A 97 -8.61 -9.37 9.37
C ARG A 97 -8.04 -10.73 9.02
N ALA A 98 -6.80 -10.98 9.45
CA ALA A 98 -6.10 -12.20 9.07
C ALA A 98 -6.80 -13.46 9.61
N ALA A 99 -7.40 -13.36 10.80
CA ALA A 99 -8.00 -14.52 11.47
C ALA A 99 -9.18 -15.09 10.71
N ASP A 100 -10.01 -14.26 10.09
CA ASP A 100 -11.24 -14.71 9.43
C ASP A 100 -11.35 -14.27 7.97
N GLY A 101 -10.37 -13.52 7.47
CA GLY A 101 -10.36 -13.04 6.09
C GLY A 101 -11.38 -11.96 5.79
N ARG A 102 -12.04 -11.39 6.79
CA ARG A 102 -13.06 -10.39 6.56
C ARG A 102 -12.47 -9.05 6.16
N LEU A 103 -13.12 -8.41 5.21
CA LEU A 103 -12.70 -7.09 4.73
C LEU A 103 -13.05 -6.03 5.79
N LEU A 104 -12.01 -5.33 6.26
CA LEU A 104 -12.18 -4.25 7.22
C LEU A 104 -12.33 -2.90 6.55
N ALA A 105 -11.55 -2.68 5.48
CA ALA A 105 -11.62 -1.44 4.72
C ALA A 105 -11.09 -1.68 3.31
N ARG A 106 -11.54 -0.85 2.40
CA ARG A 106 -11.08 -0.86 1.01
C ARG A 106 -10.72 0.56 0.63
N ALA A 107 -9.57 0.74 0.00
CA ALA A 107 -9.10 2.07 -0.37
C ALA A 107 -8.66 2.13 -1.83
N ARG A 108 -8.83 3.30 -2.40
CA ARG A 108 -8.29 3.66 -3.71
C ARG A 108 -7.51 4.95 -3.51
N THR A 109 -6.22 4.93 -3.86
CA THR A 109 -5.33 6.04 -3.61
C THR A 109 -4.67 6.47 -4.91
N PHE A 110 -4.58 7.78 -5.12
CA PHE A 110 -3.91 8.35 -6.29
C PHE A 110 -2.57 8.91 -5.84
N TRP A 111 -1.50 8.42 -6.48
CA TRP A 111 -0.12 8.78 -6.17
C TRP A 111 0.51 9.52 -7.34
N CYS A 112 1.38 10.48 -7.03
CA CYS A 112 2.12 11.23 -8.03
C CYS A 112 3.62 11.13 -7.71
N PRO A 113 4.45 10.76 -8.71
CA PRO A 113 5.90 10.77 -8.49
C PRO A 113 6.44 12.19 -8.56
N ILE A 114 7.36 12.47 -7.65
CA ILE A 114 8.03 13.77 -7.53
C ILE A 114 9.51 13.52 -7.73
N ASP A 115 10.14 14.34 -8.58
CA ASP A 115 11.59 14.31 -8.71
C ASP A 115 12.20 14.77 -7.39
N ARG A 116 13.08 13.94 -6.80
CA ARG A 116 13.64 14.25 -5.48
C ARG A 116 14.47 15.52 -5.48
N HIS A 117 15.14 15.83 -6.58
CA HIS A 117 16.02 16.99 -6.66
C HIS A 117 15.27 18.29 -6.96
N THR A 118 14.40 18.26 -7.97
CA THR A 118 13.66 19.46 -8.38
C THR A 118 12.42 19.71 -7.54
N ARG A 119 11.92 18.67 -6.86
CA ARG A 119 10.68 18.70 -6.09
C ARG A 119 9.44 18.94 -6.95
N LYS A 120 9.54 18.68 -8.25
CA LYS A 120 8.43 18.87 -9.18
C LYS A 120 7.82 17.54 -9.54
N ALA A 121 6.51 17.54 -9.81
CA ALA A 121 5.80 16.38 -10.31
C ALA A 121 6.34 15.98 -11.67
N ILE A 122 6.50 14.68 -11.89
CA ILE A 122 6.96 14.15 -13.16
C ILE A 122 5.98 13.08 -13.65
N ALA A 123 6.10 12.72 -14.93
CA ALA A 123 5.26 11.67 -15.49
C ALA A 123 5.65 10.32 -14.91
N VAL A 124 4.66 9.44 -14.77
CA VAL A 124 4.91 8.04 -14.38
C VAL A 124 5.57 7.36 -15.56
N GLY A 125 6.87 7.07 -15.43
CA GLY A 125 7.66 6.48 -16.49
C GLY A 125 7.42 4.99 -16.65
N GLU A 126 7.85 4.46 -17.77
CA GLU A 126 7.68 3.04 -18.06
C GLU A 126 8.45 2.17 -17.08
N GLU A 127 9.65 2.58 -16.67
CA GLU A 127 10.45 1.82 -15.70
C GLU A 127 9.72 1.69 -14.37
N VAL A 128 9.10 2.77 -13.89
CA VAL A 128 8.32 2.75 -12.66
C VAL A 128 7.12 1.81 -12.81
N ARG A 129 6.42 1.90 -13.93
CA ARG A 129 5.25 1.05 -14.19
C ARG A 129 5.65 -0.42 -14.22
N THR A 130 6.75 -0.74 -14.87
CA THR A 130 7.25 -2.10 -14.95
C THR A 130 7.56 -2.65 -13.56
N CYS A 131 8.22 -1.87 -12.70
CA CYS A 131 8.52 -2.26 -11.34
C CYS A 131 7.23 -2.54 -10.54
N LEU A 132 6.26 -1.63 -10.62
CA LEU A 132 5.04 -1.74 -9.84
C LEU A 132 4.15 -2.90 -10.28
N LEU A 133 4.24 -3.32 -11.54
CA LEU A 133 3.46 -4.41 -12.08
C LEU A 133 4.19 -5.75 -12.03
N ALA A 134 5.45 -5.75 -11.64
CA ALA A 134 6.25 -6.97 -11.59
C ALA A 134 5.70 -7.96 -10.56
N PRO A 135 5.82 -9.27 -10.82
CA PRO A 135 5.48 -10.27 -9.82
C PRO A 135 6.31 -10.05 -8.56
N ILE A 136 5.69 -10.28 -7.40
CA ILE A 136 6.39 -10.18 -6.13
C ILE A 136 7.25 -11.42 -5.97
N PRO A 137 8.56 -11.27 -5.65
CA PRO A 137 9.41 -12.42 -5.41
C PRO A 137 8.88 -13.22 -4.23
N GLU A 138 8.88 -14.55 -4.36
CA GLU A 138 8.49 -15.39 -3.24
C GLU A 138 9.57 -15.35 -2.16
N PRO A 139 9.18 -15.51 -0.88
CA PRO A 139 10.16 -15.57 0.19
C PRO A 139 11.14 -16.72 -0.08
N SER A 140 12.40 -16.47 0.15
CA SER A 140 13.42 -17.49 -0.02
C SER A 140 13.28 -18.56 1.06
N ASP A 141 13.26 -19.82 0.65
CA ASP A 141 13.21 -20.94 1.59
C ASP A 141 14.51 -21.08 2.37
N THR A 142 15.53 -20.32 2.03
CA THR A 142 16.81 -20.36 2.72
C THR A 142 16.84 -19.49 3.97
N GLU A 143 15.78 -18.79 4.26
CA GLU A 143 15.68 -17.95 5.45
C GLU A 143 15.16 -18.78 6.63
N ASN A 144 16.03 -19.53 7.22
CA ASN A 144 15.70 -20.29 8.41
C ASN A 144 16.57 -19.83 9.56
#